data_fea2f228f838fd18c5ceaa9d476d3181
#
_entry.id   fea2f228f838fd18c5ceaa9d476d3181
#
_cell.length_a   1.000
_cell.length_b   1.000
_cell.length_c   1.000
_cell.angle_alpha   90.00
_cell.angle_beta   90.00
_cell.angle_gamma   90.00
#
_symmetry.space_group_name_H-M   'P 1'
#
loop_
_entity.id
_entity.type
_entity.pdbx_description
1 polymer ?
#
loop_
_entity_poly.entity_id
_entity_poly.type
_entity_poly.pdbx_seq_one_letter_code
_entity_poly.pdbx_strand_id
1 'polypeptide(L)'
;MGELGFGLQKIIKAAPSKALVIRINLVLFAFFLLIYASLLLRPSSSVYFQNAASLVRCSLRECHHKVEKGVKMKAVLEETEAVKRKMKRNLTMLEVPSFIDEMGEGIKIGMLNFEDVDYSGWEKHGETVPVRFERVSELFEWPDLFPEWIDEEEEMDMPMCPELPMPDFSQYDDMDLIVAKLPCEYPVDGWARDMFRLQVHLIAANLAVKNGKRDWNMRTKVVFLSKCRPMLEVFRCNDLVKQEGEWWYYEPETARLEQKVSLPIGSCNLALPLWGRGNDEVFDVSEIQEATSTPKREAYATVLHSSESYVCGAITLAQSLLKTGTNRDLVLLLDRSITEPKREALKAAGWQLRFIKRIRNPRAEKDSYNEYNYSKFRLWQMTDYDKVIFIDADILVLKNLDLLFHFPQMTATGNDIWIFNSGIMVIEPSNCTFKLLMNKRKEIFSYNGGDQGFLNEVFVWWHRLPRRVNFLKNFWANSTVETGLKSQLFSAEPPKVYSIHYLGLKPWHCYRDYDCNWDIGDQRVYASNVAQLRWWKFHDAMDEKLQQQCRLTKQRKNDLDWDRKMAAKEGFQDEHWKINITDPRQNDLMD
;
A
#
# COMPACT_ATOMS: atom_id res chain seq x y z
N MET A 1 37.51 -57.42 -38.11
CA MET A 1 37.19 -57.95 -36.75
C MET A 1 36.66 -56.81 -35.95
N GLY A 2 35.42 -56.72 -35.52
CA GLY A 2 34.24 -57.54 -35.58
C GLY A 2 33.08 -56.59 -35.31
N GLU A 3 32.02 -56.82 -36.02
CA GLU A 3 30.71 -56.21 -35.88
C GLU A 3 30.11 -56.43 -34.50
N LEU A 4 29.32 -55.45 -33.97
CA LEU A 4 28.13 -55.74 -33.18
C LEU A 4 27.17 -54.54 -33.34
N GLY A 5 26.14 -54.78 -34.17
CA GLY A 5 25.03 -53.87 -34.35
C GLY A 5 24.05 -53.97 -33.19
N PHE A 6 23.48 -52.85 -32.83
CA PHE A 6 22.24 -52.78 -32.02
C PHE A 6 21.14 -52.07 -32.82
N GLY A 7 20.14 -52.88 -33.17
CA GLY A 7 18.99 -52.42 -33.92
C GLY A 7 18.08 -51.50 -33.09
N LEU A 8 17.80 -50.32 -33.63
CA LEU A 8 16.72 -49.48 -33.17
C LEU A 8 15.39 -50.02 -33.71
N GLN A 9 14.61 -50.67 -32.87
CA GLN A 9 13.20 -50.91 -33.14
C GLN A 9 12.43 -49.61 -33.19
N LYS A 10 11.91 -49.26 -34.35
CA LYS A 10 10.89 -48.21 -34.53
C LYS A 10 9.63 -48.64 -33.83
N ILE A 11 9.29 -48.00 -32.68
CA ILE A 11 7.97 -48.05 -32.09
C ILE A 11 7.05 -47.19 -32.97
N ILE A 12 6.27 -47.85 -33.80
CA ILE A 12 5.15 -47.23 -34.54
C ILE A 12 4.07 -46.91 -33.49
N LYS A 13 3.91 -45.65 -33.13
CA LYS A 13 2.77 -45.16 -32.36
C LYS A 13 1.52 -45.25 -33.25
N ALA A 14 0.68 -46.27 -33.01
CA ALA A 14 -0.64 -46.36 -33.63
C ALA A 14 -1.46 -45.12 -33.21
N ALA A 15 -1.97 -44.39 -34.18
CA ALA A 15 -2.92 -43.28 -33.88
C ALA A 15 -4.16 -43.86 -33.20
N PRO A 16 -4.69 -43.19 -32.13
CA PRO A 16 -5.86 -43.67 -31.45
C PRO A 16 -7.05 -43.71 -32.40
N SER A 17 -7.85 -44.76 -32.30
CA SER A 17 -9.04 -44.95 -33.16
C SER A 17 -9.99 -43.77 -32.96
N LYS A 18 -10.66 -43.29 -34.03
CA LYS A 18 -11.65 -42.21 -33.96
C LYS A 18 -12.69 -42.43 -32.88
N ALA A 19 -13.07 -43.70 -32.64
CA ALA A 19 -14.01 -44.09 -31.56
C ALA A 19 -13.44 -43.84 -30.14
N LEU A 20 -12.13 -44.04 -29.93
CA LEU A 20 -11.47 -43.75 -28.64
C LEU A 20 -11.41 -42.26 -28.37
N VAL A 21 -11.07 -41.46 -29.37
CA VAL A 21 -11.03 -39.97 -29.26
C VAL A 21 -12.42 -39.40 -28.95
N ILE A 22 -13.47 -39.93 -29.61
CA ILE A 22 -14.86 -39.50 -29.34
C ILE A 22 -15.26 -39.87 -27.90
N ARG A 23 -14.92 -41.07 -27.41
CA ARG A 23 -15.22 -41.47 -26.03
C ARG A 23 -14.52 -40.62 -25.00
N ILE A 24 -13.22 -40.27 -25.21
CA ILE A 24 -12.47 -39.39 -24.33
C ILE A 24 -13.10 -38.00 -24.30
N ASN A 25 -13.48 -37.44 -25.46
CA ASN A 25 -14.11 -36.13 -25.52
C ASN A 25 -15.49 -36.11 -24.86
N LEU A 26 -16.27 -37.16 -24.97
CA LEU A 26 -17.56 -37.28 -24.27
C LEU A 26 -17.40 -37.38 -22.74
N VAL A 27 -16.38 -38.10 -22.26
CA VAL A 27 -16.09 -38.16 -20.82
C VAL A 27 -15.61 -36.80 -20.29
N LEU A 28 -14.75 -36.13 -21.02
CA LEU A 28 -14.30 -34.76 -20.65
C LEU A 28 -15.47 -33.78 -20.66
N PHE A 29 -16.34 -33.83 -21.65
CA PHE A 29 -17.52 -32.97 -21.73
C PHE A 29 -18.49 -33.23 -20.58
N ALA A 30 -18.74 -34.49 -20.23
CA ALA A 30 -19.56 -34.86 -19.07
C ALA A 30 -18.92 -34.38 -17.75
N PHE A 31 -17.61 -34.48 -17.61
CA PHE A 31 -16.88 -33.98 -16.45
C PHE A 31 -16.98 -32.45 -16.31
N PHE A 32 -16.82 -31.70 -17.39
CA PHE A 32 -17.01 -30.25 -17.39
C PHE A 32 -18.45 -29.83 -17.10
N LEU A 33 -19.44 -30.58 -17.60
CA LEU A 33 -20.85 -30.35 -17.25
C LEU A 33 -21.12 -30.57 -15.77
N LEU A 34 -20.53 -31.59 -15.16
CA LEU A 34 -20.66 -31.85 -13.71
C LEU A 34 -20.01 -30.73 -12.87
N ILE A 35 -18.83 -30.23 -13.28
CA ILE A 35 -18.21 -29.09 -12.63
C ILE A 35 -19.08 -27.85 -12.77
N TYR A 36 -19.59 -27.56 -13.96
CA TYR A 36 -20.48 -26.43 -14.20
C TYR A 36 -21.77 -26.51 -13.39
N ALA A 37 -22.41 -27.68 -13.35
CA ALA A 37 -23.58 -27.91 -12.51
C ALA A 37 -23.26 -27.76 -11.00
N SER A 38 -22.08 -28.18 -10.55
CA SER A 38 -21.65 -28.01 -9.16
C SER A 38 -21.37 -26.56 -8.79
N LEU A 39 -20.93 -25.74 -9.75
CA LEU A 39 -20.76 -24.30 -9.58
C LEU A 39 -22.09 -23.55 -9.54
N LEU A 40 -23.07 -24.00 -10.34
CA LEU A 40 -24.42 -23.42 -10.31
C LEU A 40 -25.24 -23.84 -9.05
N LEU A 41 -24.93 -24.98 -8.44
CA LEU A 41 -25.59 -25.47 -7.23
C LEU A 41 -24.91 -24.97 -5.93
N ARG A 42 -23.80 -24.26 -6.00
CA ARG A 42 -23.28 -23.58 -4.82
C ARG A 42 -24.19 -22.38 -4.52
N PRO A 43 -24.75 -22.25 -3.30
CA PRO A 43 -25.44 -21.05 -2.93
C PRO A 43 -24.44 -19.89 -3.06
N SER A 44 -24.69 -18.99 -4.01
CA SER A 44 -23.88 -17.81 -4.22
C SER A 44 -24.04 -16.90 -3.01
N SER A 45 -22.99 -16.77 -2.22
CA SER A 45 -22.80 -15.67 -1.27
C SER A 45 -22.37 -14.43 -2.04
N SER A 46 -23.18 -14.00 -3.02
CA SER A 46 -23.03 -12.72 -3.69
C SER A 46 -24.40 -12.16 -4.01
N VAL A 47 -25.08 -11.69 -2.95
CA VAL A 47 -26.21 -10.77 -3.06
C VAL A 47 -25.80 -9.48 -2.31
N TYR A 48 -24.98 -8.71 -2.96
CA TYR A 48 -24.84 -7.28 -2.67
C TYR A 48 -24.61 -6.58 -3.99
N PHE A 49 -25.69 -6.23 -4.66
CA PHE A 49 -25.85 -5.04 -5.49
C PHE A 49 -27.27 -5.09 -6.08
N GLN A 50 -28.20 -4.48 -5.37
CA GLN A 50 -29.39 -3.77 -5.84
C GLN A 50 -30.41 -3.76 -4.71
N ASN A 51 -30.52 -2.65 -4.02
CA ASN A 51 -31.77 -1.99 -3.61
C ASN A 51 -31.53 -0.97 -2.49
N ALA A 52 -30.98 0.14 -2.89
CA ALA A 52 -31.12 1.38 -2.15
C ALA A 52 -32.35 2.11 -2.72
N ALA A 53 -33.55 1.79 -2.26
CA ALA A 53 -34.71 2.66 -2.31
C ALA A 53 -35.95 1.92 -1.75
N SER A 54 -36.11 1.96 -0.41
CA SER A 54 -37.45 2.05 0.20
C SER A 54 -37.31 2.27 1.71
N LEU A 55 -37.15 3.54 2.08
CA LEU A 55 -37.50 4.01 3.42
C LEU A 55 -39.02 3.91 3.58
N VAL A 56 -39.49 2.86 4.23
CA VAL A 56 -40.86 2.80 4.74
C VAL A 56 -40.81 3.13 6.22
N ARG A 57 -41.34 4.33 6.55
CA ARG A 57 -41.76 4.72 7.90
C ARG A 57 -42.63 3.62 8.51
N CYS A 58 -42.21 3.05 9.60
CA CYS A 58 -43.12 2.34 10.51
C CYS A 58 -43.54 3.32 11.60
N SER A 59 -44.77 3.76 11.49
CA SER A 59 -45.50 4.50 12.52
C SER A 59 -45.88 3.55 13.66
N LEU A 60 -45.67 4.00 14.89
CA LEU A 60 -46.14 3.37 16.12
C LEU A 60 -47.62 3.07 16.05
N ARG A 61 -48.01 1.79 15.99
CA ARG A 61 -49.22 1.22 16.60
C ARG A 61 -49.26 -0.30 16.36
N GLU A 62 -49.42 -1.00 17.51
CA GLU A 62 -49.99 -2.35 17.65
C GLU A 62 -49.25 -3.56 17.02
N CYS A 63 -48.50 -4.25 17.86
CA CYS A 63 -48.41 -5.71 17.81
C CYS A 63 -48.43 -6.29 19.22
N HIS A 64 -49.64 -6.49 19.74
CA HIS A 64 -49.90 -7.44 20.81
C HIS A 64 -50.05 -8.85 20.14
N HIS A 65 -49.15 -9.77 20.40
CA HIS A 65 -49.47 -11.21 20.38
C HIS A 65 -48.74 -11.92 21.51
N LYS A 66 -49.58 -12.62 22.28
CA LYS A 66 -49.42 -13.46 23.44
C LYS A 66 -48.10 -14.20 23.59
N VAL A 67 -47.54 -14.03 24.79
CA VAL A 67 -46.51 -14.91 25.36
C VAL A 67 -47.18 -16.12 26.03
N GLU A 68 -46.95 -17.29 25.51
CA GLU A 68 -47.01 -18.55 26.25
C GLU A 68 -45.73 -19.34 25.98
N LYS A 69 -44.84 -19.35 26.98
CA LYS A 69 -43.89 -20.44 27.30
C LYS A 69 -42.88 -19.96 28.38
N GLY A 70 -43.44 -19.82 29.58
CA GLY A 70 -42.68 -19.42 30.76
C GLY A 70 -42.02 -20.57 31.54
N VAL A 71 -41.49 -21.63 30.92
CA VAL A 71 -40.81 -22.71 31.65
C VAL A 71 -39.41 -23.07 31.13
N LYS A 72 -39.05 -22.69 29.90
CA LYS A 72 -37.68 -22.94 29.40
C LYS A 72 -36.66 -21.80 29.64
N MET A 73 -37.11 -20.63 30.01
CA MET A 73 -36.20 -19.48 30.18
C MET A 73 -35.46 -19.47 31.53
N LYS A 74 -36.01 -20.14 32.56
CA LYS A 74 -35.37 -20.23 33.89
C LYS A 74 -34.17 -21.17 33.88
N ALA A 75 -34.22 -22.28 33.14
CA ALA A 75 -33.11 -23.25 33.03
C ALA A 75 -31.93 -22.68 32.21
N VAL A 76 -32.21 -21.91 31.15
CA VAL A 76 -31.17 -21.26 30.33
C VAL A 76 -30.49 -20.11 31.07
N LEU A 77 -31.23 -19.37 31.92
CA LEU A 77 -30.65 -18.30 32.76
C LEU A 77 -29.77 -18.85 33.89
N GLU A 78 -30.17 -20.00 34.50
CA GLU A 78 -29.34 -20.65 35.52
C GLU A 78 -28.09 -21.31 34.94
N GLU A 79 -28.16 -21.85 33.71
CA GLU A 79 -26.99 -22.41 33.00
C GLU A 79 -26.03 -21.30 32.53
N THR A 80 -26.53 -20.14 32.05
CA THR A 80 -25.71 -18.97 31.72
C THR A 80 -25.09 -18.31 32.96
N GLU A 81 -25.76 -18.27 34.09
CA GLU A 81 -25.17 -17.80 35.35
C GLU A 81 -24.16 -18.79 35.95
N ALA A 82 -24.38 -20.08 35.79
CA ALA A 82 -23.41 -21.11 36.19
C ALA A 82 -22.16 -21.12 35.32
N VAL A 83 -22.31 -20.87 34.00
CA VAL A 83 -21.18 -20.68 33.06
C VAL A 83 -20.44 -19.36 33.39
N LYS A 84 -21.14 -18.26 33.65
CA LYS A 84 -20.54 -17.00 34.12
C LYS A 84 -19.84 -17.15 35.47
N ARG A 85 -20.38 -17.94 36.42
CA ARG A 85 -19.71 -18.23 37.71
C ARG A 85 -18.52 -19.18 37.55
N LYS A 86 -18.53 -20.09 36.58
CA LYS A 86 -17.39 -20.97 36.26
C LYS A 86 -16.30 -20.23 35.50
N MET A 87 -16.65 -19.28 34.61
CA MET A 87 -15.71 -18.33 34.00
C MET A 87 -15.08 -17.38 35.03
N LYS A 88 -15.85 -16.90 36.02
CA LYS A 88 -15.35 -16.05 37.09
C LYS A 88 -14.37 -16.74 38.06
N ARG A 89 -14.28 -18.10 38.07
CA ARG A 89 -13.35 -18.84 38.95
C ARG A 89 -11.97 -19.15 38.34
N ASN A 90 -11.76 -18.85 37.06
CA ASN A 90 -10.48 -18.96 36.38
C ASN A 90 -9.91 -17.60 35.93
N LEU A 91 -10.25 -16.51 36.62
CA LEU A 91 -9.55 -15.25 36.47
C LEU A 91 -8.15 -15.41 37.12
N THR A 92 -7.19 -15.84 36.34
CA THR A 92 -5.78 -15.57 36.64
C THR A 92 -5.67 -14.04 36.67
N MET A 93 -5.31 -13.49 37.84
CA MET A 93 -4.96 -12.06 37.96
C MET A 93 -3.95 -11.75 36.86
N LEU A 94 -4.20 -10.66 36.12
CA LEU A 94 -3.29 -10.20 35.07
C LEU A 94 -1.97 -9.84 35.73
N GLU A 95 -0.91 -10.61 35.46
CA GLU A 95 0.43 -10.30 35.99
C GLU A 95 0.94 -9.01 35.35
N VAL A 96 1.21 -8.02 36.17
CA VAL A 96 1.84 -6.77 35.74
C VAL A 96 3.29 -7.09 35.33
N PRO A 97 3.77 -6.62 34.17
CA PRO A 97 5.11 -6.94 33.70
C PRO A 97 6.19 -6.34 34.59
N SER A 98 7.32 -7.07 34.75
CA SER A 98 8.38 -6.71 35.68
C SER A 98 9.01 -5.34 35.45
N PHE A 99 8.98 -4.85 34.23
CA PHE A 99 9.55 -3.53 33.89
C PHE A 99 8.75 -2.34 34.46
N ILE A 100 7.54 -2.56 34.96
CA ILE A 100 6.74 -1.50 35.62
C ILE A 100 7.37 -1.11 36.95
N ASP A 101 7.98 -2.06 37.67
CA ASP A 101 8.69 -1.79 38.93
C ASP A 101 9.85 -0.78 38.72
N GLU A 102 10.44 -0.73 37.54
CA GLU A 102 11.51 0.20 37.17
C GLU A 102 11.00 1.65 36.91
N MET A 103 9.69 1.85 36.78
CA MET A 103 9.10 3.16 36.45
C MET A 103 8.84 4.06 37.66
N GLY A 104 9.01 3.55 38.88
CA GLY A 104 8.80 4.24 40.15
C GLY A 104 7.40 3.98 40.75
N GLU A 105 7.20 4.45 41.98
CA GLU A 105 5.93 4.34 42.70
C GLU A 105 5.11 5.65 42.61
N GLY A 106 3.79 5.54 42.74
CA GLY A 106 2.90 6.70 42.78
C GLY A 106 2.66 7.35 41.41
N ILE A 107 2.88 6.62 40.31
CA ILE A 107 2.64 7.09 38.95
C ILE A 107 1.14 7.12 38.61
N LYS A 108 0.72 8.04 37.73
CA LYS A 108 -0.64 8.11 37.20
C LYS A 108 -0.74 7.30 35.93
N ILE A 109 -1.60 6.27 35.92
CA ILE A 109 -1.67 5.25 34.87
C ILE A 109 -3.02 5.32 34.16
N GLY A 110 -3.04 5.70 32.88
CA GLY A 110 -4.24 5.66 32.05
C GLY A 110 -4.50 4.23 31.55
N MET A 111 -5.64 3.66 31.89
CA MET A 111 -6.02 2.29 31.56
C MET A 111 -7.06 2.27 30.45
N LEU A 112 -6.68 1.77 29.25
CA LEU A 112 -7.50 1.76 28.06
C LEU A 112 -7.94 0.34 27.67
N ASN A 113 -9.25 0.12 27.53
CA ASN A 113 -9.86 -1.15 27.13
C ASN A 113 -9.58 -2.31 28.11
N PHE A 114 -9.63 -2.03 29.42
CA PHE A 114 -9.55 -3.02 30.51
C PHE A 114 -10.89 -3.12 31.22
N GLU A 115 -11.17 -4.29 31.81
CA GLU A 115 -12.30 -4.48 32.72
C GLU A 115 -11.90 -4.10 34.14
N ASP A 116 -12.87 -3.72 34.99
CA ASP A 116 -12.63 -3.25 36.37
C ASP A 116 -11.81 -4.25 37.22
N VAL A 117 -11.91 -5.53 36.95
CA VAL A 117 -11.14 -6.58 37.65
C VAL A 117 -9.65 -6.61 37.31
N ASP A 118 -9.26 -6.02 36.19
CA ASP A 118 -7.88 -6.00 35.72
C ASP A 118 -7.02 -4.95 36.47
N TYR A 119 -7.63 -4.02 37.23
CA TYR A 119 -6.92 -2.92 37.89
C TYR A 119 -6.18 -3.31 39.16
N SER A 120 -6.62 -4.37 39.87
CA SER A 120 -6.13 -4.72 41.20
C SER A 120 -4.61 -4.97 41.30
N GLY A 121 -3.97 -5.37 40.18
CA GLY A 121 -2.53 -5.54 40.12
C GLY A 121 -1.73 -4.25 39.94
N TRP A 122 -2.36 -3.21 39.42
CA TRP A 122 -1.73 -1.93 39.08
C TRP A 122 -1.79 -0.89 40.20
N GLU A 123 -2.77 -0.99 41.12
CA GLU A 123 -2.97 -0.07 42.25
C GLU A 123 -1.74 0.07 43.16
N LYS A 124 -0.92 -0.97 43.26
CA LYS A 124 0.36 -0.93 44.04
C LYS A 124 1.43 -0.04 43.41
N HIS A 125 1.33 0.25 42.11
CA HIS A 125 2.29 1.08 41.38
C HIS A 125 1.86 2.55 41.31
N GLY A 126 0.54 2.84 41.40
CA GLY A 126 0.05 4.20 41.37
C GLY A 126 -1.45 4.32 41.20
N GLU A 127 -1.88 5.54 40.86
CA GLU A 127 -3.28 5.86 40.60
C GLU A 127 -3.68 5.36 39.19
N THR A 128 -4.70 4.50 39.11
CA THR A 128 -5.24 4.03 37.83
C THR A 128 -6.44 4.88 37.39
N VAL A 129 -6.40 5.39 36.17
CA VAL A 129 -7.43 6.22 35.57
C VAL A 129 -8.07 5.45 34.40
N PRO A 130 -9.32 4.99 34.52
CA PRO A 130 -10.01 4.31 33.42
C PRO A 130 -10.31 5.27 32.29
N VAL A 131 -9.88 4.94 31.06
CA VAL A 131 -10.19 5.68 29.83
C VAL A 131 -11.44 5.09 29.21
N ARG A 132 -12.54 5.87 29.25
CA ARG A 132 -13.86 5.47 28.72
C ARG A 132 -14.05 6.03 27.32
N PHE A 133 -14.52 5.22 26.42
CA PHE A 133 -14.84 5.61 25.03
C PHE A 133 -15.97 4.73 24.48
N GLU A 134 -16.62 5.21 23.44
CA GLU A 134 -17.61 4.44 22.69
C GLU A 134 -16.89 3.55 21.68
N ARG A 135 -17.22 2.25 21.66
CA ARG A 135 -16.64 1.31 20.70
C ARG A 135 -17.17 1.62 19.30
N VAL A 136 -16.29 1.54 18.30
CA VAL A 136 -16.66 1.65 16.90
C VAL A 136 -17.76 0.62 16.55
N SER A 137 -18.72 1.06 15.74
CA SER A 137 -19.82 0.19 15.27
C SER A 137 -19.28 -1.02 14.50
N GLU A 138 -19.87 -2.19 14.73
CA GLU A 138 -19.55 -3.41 13.97
C GLU A 138 -20.00 -3.34 12.50
N LEU A 139 -20.79 -2.32 12.14
CA LEU A 139 -21.18 -2.05 10.76
C LEU A 139 -20.11 -1.28 9.97
N PHE A 140 -19.07 -0.81 10.67
CA PHE A 140 -18.00 -0.03 10.07
C PHE A 140 -16.88 -0.97 9.62
N GLU A 141 -16.61 -1.00 8.33
CA GLU A 141 -15.63 -1.91 7.73
C GLU A 141 -14.35 -1.17 7.32
N TRP A 142 -13.25 -1.91 7.22
CA TRP A 142 -11.94 -1.35 6.82
C TRP A 142 -11.97 -0.59 5.49
N PRO A 143 -12.69 -1.03 4.45
CA PRO A 143 -12.80 -0.29 3.19
C PRO A 143 -13.38 1.11 3.33
N ASP A 144 -14.23 1.34 4.35
CA ASP A 144 -14.84 2.65 4.57
C ASP A 144 -13.81 3.75 4.87
N LEU A 145 -12.60 3.35 5.32
CA LEU A 145 -11.47 4.26 5.51
C LEU A 145 -10.86 4.74 4.19
N PHE A 146 -11.09 4.02 3.09
CA PHE A 146 -10.44 4.25 1.80
C PHE A 146 -11.47 4.24 0.67
N PRO A 147 -12.45 5.14 0.68
CA PRO A 147 -13.50 5.15 -0.33
C PRO A 147 -12.92 5.37 -1.74
N GLU A 148 -13.45 4.62 -2.72
CA GLU A 148 -12.96 4.63 -4.10
C GLU A 148 -13.38 5.89 -4.88
N TRP A 149 -14.43 6.53 -4.42
CA TRP A 149 -15.02 7.73 -5.01
C TRP A 149 -14.11 8.98 -5.02
N ILE A 150 -12.90 8.90 -4.50
CA ILE A 150 -11.91 9.98 -4.63
C ILE A 150 -11.44 10.06 -6.10
N ASP A 151 -12.36 10.33 -6.98
CA ASP A 151 -12.11 10.71 -8.36
C ASP A 151 -12.15 12.23 -8.45
N GLU A 152 -10.99 12.82 -8.13
CA GLU A 152 -10.79 14.27 -8.20
C GLU A 152 -11.00 14.82 -9.61
N GLU A 153 -10.94 13.94 -10.61
CA GLU A 153 -11.20 14.27 -12.02
C GLU A 153 -12.67 14.51 -12.31
N GLU A 154 -13.57 13.84 -11.60
CA GLU A 154 -15.00 13.90 -11.89
C GLU A 154 -15.73 15.02 -11.14
N GLU A 155 -15.08 15.69 -10.19
CA GLU A 155 -15.64 16.80 -9.36
C GLU A 155 -17.05 16.48 -8.81
N MET A 156 -17.28 15.21 -8.46
CA MET A 156 -18.56 14.75 -7.94
C MET A 156 -18.77 15.13 -6.47
N ASP A 157 -19.90 14.75 -5.92
CA ASP A 157 -20.34 15.08 -4.57
C ASP A 157 -19.23 14.82 -3.53
N MET A 158 -19.12 15.75 -2.57
CA MET A 158 -18.16 15.62 -1.47
C MET A 158 -18.36 14.29 -0.74
N PRO A 159 -17.30 13.51 -0.58
CA PRO A 159 -17.37 12.23 0.11
C PRO A 159 -17.62 12.39 1.61
N MET A 160 -18.30 11.44 2.20
CA MET A 160 -18.37 11.32 3.66
C MET A 160 -17.06 10.72 4.17
N CYS A 161 -16.35 11.51 5.00
CA CYS A 161 -15.14 11.05 5.66
C CYS A 161 -15.50 10.33 6.96
N PRO A 162 -15.11 9.06 7.11
CA PRO A 162 -15.40 8.31 8.30
C PRO A 162 -14.59 8.81 9.50
N GLU A 163 -15.23 8.85 10.66
CA GLU A 163 -14.60 9.17 11.93
C GLU A 163 -14.81 8.02 12.91
N LEU A 164 -13.77 7.65 13.64
CA LEU A 164 -13.87 6.70 14.74
C LEU A 164 -14.24 7.45 16.03
N PRO A 165 -15.15 6.93 16.86
CA PRO A 165 -15.44 7.50 18.16
C PRO A 165 -14.16 7.61 19.01
N MET A 166 -13.90 8.82 19.53
CA MET A 166 -12.77 9.12 20.41
C MET A 166 -13.28 9.61 21.76
N PRO A 167 -12.57 9.36 22.87
CA PRO A 167 -12.89 9.97 24.14
C PRO A 167 -12.67 11.48 24.09
N ASP A 168 -13.34 12.21 24.97
CA ASP A 168 -12.99 13.60 25.23
C ASP A 168 -11.70 13.64 26.05
N PHE A 169 -10.58 13.88 25.38
CA PHE A 169 -9.25 13.90 26.00
C PHE A 169 -9.08 15.03 27.03
N SER A 170 -9.88 16.10 26.97
CA SER A 170 -9.80 17.22 27.91
C SER A 170 -10.26 16.87 29.33
N GLN A 171 -10.93 15.73 29.49
CA GLN A 171 -11.36 15.21 30.79
C GLN A 171 -10.26 14.50 31.57
N TYR A 172 -9.11 14.27 30.97
CA TYR A 172 -7.99 13.55 31.58
C TYR A 172 -6.83 14.50 31.88
N ASP A 173 -6.28 14.39 33.09
CA ASP A 173 -5.03 15.05 33.45
C ASP A 173 -3.82 14.31 32.86
N ASP A 174 -2.62 14.88 33.06
CA ASP A 174 -1.37 14.28 32.64
C ASP A 174 -1.16 12.89 33.26
N MET A 175 -0.74 11.94 32.45
CA MET A 175 -0.47 10.55 32.79
C MET A 175 1.01 10.22 32.63
N ASP A 176 1.57 9.52 33.62
CA ASP A 176 2.96 9.06 33.59
C ASP A 176 3.12 7.85 32.65
N LEU A 177 2.05 7.04 32.54
CA LEU A 177 2.02 5.81 31.77
C LEU A 177 0.62 5.62 31.15
N ILE A 178 0.56 5.20 29.89
CA ILE A 178 -0.66 4.75 29.23
C ILE A 178 -0.56 3.25 28.99
N VAL A 179 -1.52 2.49 29.47
CA VAL A 179 -1.61 1.04 29.31
C VAL A 179 -2.87 0.70 28.52
N ALA A 180 -2.73 -0.03 27.45
CA ALA A 180 -3.83 -0.38 26.55
C ALA A 180 -3.88 -1.88 26.27
N LYS A 181 -5.07 -2.49 26.38
CA LYS A 181 -5.32 -3.88 25.98
C LYS A 181 -5.79 -3.89 24.53
N LEU A 182 -4.93 -4.36 23.61
CA LEU A 182 -5.25 -4.39 22.19
C LEU A 182 -6.06 -5.63 21.84
N PRO A 183 -7.15 -5.50 21.08
CA PRO A 183 -7.81 -6.63 20.46
C PRO A 183 -6.83 -7.39 19.54
N CYS A 184 -6.88 -8.71 19.59
CA CYS A 184 -6.05 -9.56 18.76
C CYS A 184 -6.76 -10.88 18.47
N GLU A 185 -7.27 -11.03 17.28
CA GLU A 185 -7.97 -12.25 16.82
C GLU A 185 -7.07 -13.19 16.01
N TYR A 186 -5.74 -12.93 16.00
CA TYR A 186 -4.81 -13.82 15.30
C TYR A 186 -4.99 -15.30 15.75
N PRO A 187 -5.06 -16.26 14.83
CA PRO A 187 -4.79 -16.19 13.39
C PRO A 187 -6.04 -16.05 12.48
N VAL A 188 -7.16 -15.54 12.99
CA VAL A 188 -8.38 -15.34 12.19
C VAL A 188 -8.09 -14.45 10.98
N ASP A 189 -8.64 -14.81 9.83
CA ASP A 189 -8.42 -14.05 8.59
C ASP A 189 -8.92 -12.61 8.74
N GLY A 190 -8.18 -11.65 8.24
CA GLY A 190 -8.52 -10.22 8.38
C GLY A 190 -8.14 -9.57 9.71
N TRP A 191 -7.65 -10.29 10.73
CA TRP A 191 -7.32 -9.78 12.07
C TRP A 191 -6.51 -8.47 12.08
N ALA A 192 -5.65 -8.28 11.08
CA ALA A 192 -4.79 -7.10 11.00
C ALA A 192 -5.56 -5.83 10.64
N ARG A 193 -6.71 -5.97 9.96
CA ARG A 193 -7.60 -4.91 9.50
C ARG A 193 -8.86 -4.78 10.37
N ASP A 194 -8.74 -5.08 11.65
CA ASP A 194 -9.82 -4.93 12.64
C ASP A 194 -9.98 -3.45 13.04
N MET A 195 -11.20 -2.92 12.91
CA MET A 195 -11.52 -1.51 13.16
C MET A 195 -11.41 -1.15 14.65
N PHE A 196 -11.81 -2.06 15.54
CA PHE A 196 -11.71 -1.82 16.97
C PHE A 196 -10.25 -1.84 17.44
N ARG A 197 -9.44 -2.72 16.86
CA ARG A 197 -7.99 -2.73 17.10
C ARG A 197 -7.34 -1.41 16.68
N LEU A 198 -7.71 -0.86 15.51
CA LEU A 198 -7.23 0.45 15.05
C LEU A 198 -7.68 1.56 16.00
N GLN A 199 -8.96 1.57 16.39
CA GLN A 199 -9.51 2.56 17.33
C GLN A 199 -8.71 2.60 18.64
N VAL A 200 -8.43 1.44 19.27
CA VAL A 200 -7.65 1.38 20.51
C VAL A 200 -6.23 1.92 20.32
N HIS A 201 -5.57 1.62 19.18
CA HIS A 201 -4.25 2.19 18.88
C HIS A 201 -4.29 3.73 18.78
N LEU A 202 -5.30 4.27 18.09
CA LEU A 202 -5.44 5.71 17.88
C LEU A 202 -5.80 6.44 19.17
N ILE A 203 -6.64 5.85 20.03
CA ILE A 203 -6.94 6.42 21.36
C ILE A 203 -5.67 6.44 22.21
N ALA A 204 -4.90 5.32 22.27
CA ALA A 204 -3.65 5.27 23.01
C ALA A 204 -2.64 6.30 22.52
N ALA A 205 -2.54 6.47 21.18
CA ALA A 205 -1.65 7.45 20.58
C ALA A 205 -2.08 8.90 20.88
N ASN A 206 -3.37 9.22 20.78
CA ASN A 206 -3.89 10.54 21.12
C ASN A 206 -3.73 10.87 22.61
N LEU A 207 -3.95 9.90 23.50
CA LEU A 207 -3.66 10.08 24.94
C LEU A 207 -2.18 10.38 25.17
N ALA A 208 -1.27 9.65 24.51
CA ALA A 208 0.15 9.88 24.62
C ALA A 208 0.57 11.29 24.17
N VAL A 209 -0.08 11.80 23.12
CA VAL A 209 0.19 13.14 22.60
C VAL A 209 -0.40 14.24 23.49
N LYS A 210 -1.66 14.08 23.93
CA LYS A 210 -2.43 15.13 24.61
C LYS A 210 -2.24 15.13 26.12
N ASN A 211 -2.13 13.94 26.73
CA ASN A 211 -2.14 13.73 28.18
C ASN A 211 -0.90 12.99 28.71
N GLY A 212 -0.01 12.52 27.81
CA GLY A 212 1.20 11.81 28.24
C GLY A 212 2.26 12.76 28.78
N LYS A 213 2.76 12.53 29.99
CA LYS A 213 3.94 13.24 30.50
C LYS A 213 5.14 12.91 29.62
N ARG A 214 5.82 13.97 29.19
CA ARG A 214 7.02 13.89 28.32
C ARG A 214 8.27 13.83 29.19
N ASP A 215 9.20 12.97 28.82
CA ASP A 215 10.55 12.99 29.37
C ASP A 215 11.40 14.13 28.78
N TRP A 216 12.67 14.24 29.19
CA TRP A 216 13.59 15.24 28.67
C TRP A 216 13.91 15.09 27.17
N ASN A 217 13.65 13.92 26.57
CA ASN A 217 13.74 13.66 25.13
C ASN A 217 12.41 13.85 24.40
N MET A 218 11.41 14.43 25.03
CA MET A 218 10.07 14.60 24.46
C MET A 218 9.39 13.27 24.08
N ARG A 219 9.61 12.21 24.90
CA ARG A 219 9.01 10.89 24.74
C ARG A 219 7.96 10.63 25.81
N THR A 220 6.94 9.89 25.45
CA THR A 220 5.88 9.43 26.36
C THR A 220 5.95 7.91 26.52
N LYS A 221 5.38 7.38 27.62
CA LYS A 221 5.41 5.94 27.91
C LYS A 221 4.06 5.31 27.57
N VAL A 222 4.10 4.27 26.71
CA VAL A 222 2.91 3.51 26.31
C VAL A 222 3.19 2.02 26.40
N VAL A 223 2.32 1.29 27.06
CA VAL A 223 2.40 -0.16 27.21
C VAL A 223 1.18 -0.82 26.60
N PHE A 224 1.38 -1.86 25.82
CA PHE A 224 0.31 -2.65 25.25
C PHE A 224 0.33 -4.07 25.79
N LEU A 225 -0.85 -4.59 26.14
CA LEU A 225 -1.08 -6.01 26.35
C LEU A 225 -1.72 -6.58 25.09
N SER A 226 -1.02 -7.46 24.38
CA SER A 226 -1.54 -8.12 23.20
C SER A 226 -0.67 -9.28 22.72
N LYS A 227 -1.30 -10.35 22.22
CA LYS A 227 -0.62 -11.41 21.45
C LYS A 227 -0.12 -10.90 20.11
N CYS A 228 -0.82 -9.91 19.54
CA CYS A 228 -0.44 -9.28 18.30
C CYS A 228 0.50 -8.10 18.53
N ARG A 229 1.51 -7.99 17.69
CA ARG A 229 2.37 -6.80 17.71
C ARG A 229 1.52 -5.54 17.46
N PRO A 230 1.73 -4.45 18.23
CA PRO A 230 1.13 -3.15 17.92
C PRO A 230 1.45 -2.69 16.49
N MET A 231 0.54 -1.91 15.89
CA MET A 231 0.63 -1.45 14.51
C MET A 231 1.88 -0.58 14.32
N LEU A 232 2.73 -0.96 13.36
CA LEU A 232 3.98 -0.25 13.05
C LEU A 232 3.75 1.15 12.49
N GLU A 233 2.60 1.34 11.87
CA GLU A 233 2.17 2.61 11.30
C GLU A 233 1.91 3.66 12.37
N VAL A 234 1.52 3.24 13.58
CA VAL A 234 1.25 4.12 14.73
C VAL A 234 2.43 4.11 15.67
N PHE A 235 2.85 2.92 16.16
CA PHE A 235 3.95 2.74 17.11
C PHE A 235 5.15 2.11 16.40
N ARG A 236 6.12 2.95 16.08
CA ARG A 236 7.27 2.54 15.27
C ARG A 236 8.10 1.45 15.95
N CYS A 237 8.71 0.62 15.13
CA CYS A 237 9.62 -0.42 15.60
C CYS A 237 10.76 0.12 16.46
N ASN A 238 11.27 1.33 16.16
CA ASN A 238 12.38 1.95 16.90
C ASN A 238 11.98 2.43 18.30
N ASP A 239 10.71 2.67 18.54
CA ASP A 239 10.19 3.19 19.79
C ASP A 239 9.88 2.06 20.79
N LEU A 240 10.01 0.79 20.36
CA LEU A 240 9.86 -0.38 21.23
C LEU A 240 11.10 -0.50 22.13
N VAL A 241 10.91 -0.33 23.44
CA VAL A 241 11.94 -0.42 24.46
C VAL A 241 12.10 -1.86 24.94
N LYS A 242 10.98 -2.52 25.28
CA LYS A 242 10.99 -3.86 25.86
C LYS A 242 9.75 -4.66 25.46
N GLN A 243 9.91 -5.96 25.32
CA GLN A 243 8.82 -6.92 25.20
C GLN A 243 9.00 -8.02 26.26
N GLU A 244 7.94 -8.28 27.04
CA GLU A 244 7.90 -9.32 28.06
C GLU A 244 6.59 -10.11 27.90
N GLY A 245 6.68 -11.33 27.37
CA GLY A 245 5.49 -12.12 27.02
C GLY A 245 4.59 -11.39 26.01
N GLU A 246 3.36 -11.12 26.40
CA GLU A 246 2.37 -10.38 25.60
C GLU A 246 2.41 -8.87 25.88
N TRP A 247 3.31 -8.38 26.73
CA TRP A 247 3.49 -6.98 27.05
C TRP A 247 4.52 -6.32 26.14
N TRP A 248 4.14 -5.14 25.59
CA TRP A 248 4.95 -4.35 24.66
C TRP A 248 5.11 -2.93 25.21
N TYR A 249 6.31 -2.55 25.60
CA TYR A 249 6.61 -1.21 26.12
C TYR A 249 7.26 -0.34 25.06
N TYR A 250 6.65 0.82 24.80
CA TYR A 250 7.08 1.81 23.83
C TYR A 250 7.37 3.16 24.49
N GLU A 251 8.38 3.85 23.99
CA GLU A 251 8.65 5.26 24.26
C GLU A 251 8.64 6.05 22.95
N PRO A 252 7.45 6.36 22.38
CA PRO A 252 7.36 7.13 21.14
C PRO A 252 7.78 8.58 21.36
N GLU A 253 8.46 9.15 20.35
CA GLU A 253 8.69 10.58 20.24
C GLU A 253 7.35 11.28 19.98
N THR A 254 6.94 12.17 20.90
CA THR A 254 5.59 12.77 20.89
C THR A 254 5.30 13.51 19.59
N ALA A 255 6.23 14.30 19.08
CA ALA A 255 6.01 15.08 17.87
C ALA A 255 5.77 14.21 16.62
N ARG A 256 6.43 13.05 16.51
CA ARG A 256 6.19 12.10 15.41
C ARG A 256 4.84 11.40 15.55
N LEU A 257 4.46 11.05 16.78
CA LEU A 257 3.17 10.45 17.05
C LEU A 257 2.03 11.45 16.77
N GLU A 258 2.22 12.71 17.17
CA GLU A 258 1.30 13.81 16.90
C GLU A 258 1.10 14.02 15.39
N GLN A 259 2.17 14.06 14.60
CA GLN A 259 2.08 14.13 13.14
C GLN A 259 1.20 13.01 12.57
N LYS A 260 1.28 11.81 13.15
CA LYS A 260 0.49 10.64 12.69
C LYS A 260 -0.99 10.76 13.02
N VAL A 261 -1.33 11.20 14.23
CA VAL A 261 -2.72 11.24 14.72
C VAL A 261 -3.43 12.56 14.45
N SER A 262 -2.73 13.62 14.03
CA SER A 262 -3.35 14.87 13.59
C SER A 262 -4.01 14.76 12.21
N LEU A 263 -3.60 13.79 11.40
CA LEU A 263 -4.19 13.55 10.10
C LEU A 263 -5.52 12.78 10.24
N PRO A 264 -6.45 12.95 9.30
CA PRO A 264 -7.70 12.20 9.28
C PRO A 264 -7.48 10.70 9.26
N ILE A 265 -8.33 9.97 9.96
CA ILE A 265 -8.25 8.50 10.09
C ILE A 265 -8.49 7.83 8.74
N GLY A 266 -9.58 8.20 8.10
CA GLY A 266 -9.81 7.93 6.69
C GLY A 266 -9.19 9.06 5.87
N SER A 267 -8.51 8.72 4.82
CA SER A 267 -7.72 9.67 4.02
C SER A 267 -8.55 10.65 3.17
N CYS A 268 -9.87 10.58 3.25
CA CYS A 268 -10.74 11.40 2.42
C CYS A 268 -10.53 12.92 2.64
N ASN A 269 -10.36 13.37 3.87
CA ASN A 269 -10.12 14.79 4.15
C ASN A 269 -8.82 15.34 3.55
N LEU A 270 -7.86 14.49 3.22
CA LEU A 270 -6.63 14.92 2.55
C LEU A 270 -6.84 15.31 1.09
N ALA A 271 -7.89 14.79 0.46
CA ALA A 271 -8.24 15.12 -0.92
C ALA A 271 -9.19 16.33 -1.03
N LEU A 272 -9.80 16.80 0.06
CA LEU A 272 -10.77 17.91 0.04
C LEU A 272 -10.29 19.20 -0.65
N PRO A 273 -9.02 19.64 -0.52
CA PRO A 273 -8.55 20.84 -1.19
C PRO A 273 -8.67 20.79 -2.71
N LEU A 274 -8.69 19.58 -3.30
CA LEU A 274 -8.79 19.41 -4.76
C LEU A 274 -10.23 19.48 -5.29
N TRP A 275 -11.25 19.38 -4.43
CA TRP A 275 -12.66 19.43 -4.87
C TRP A 275 -13.25 20.84 -4.96
N GLY A 276 -12.55 21.84 -4.47
CA GLY A 276 -12.96 23.22 -4.69
C GLY A 276 -12.68 23.66 -6.12
N ARG A 277 -13.65 24.28 -6.81
CA ARG A 277 -13.41 24.85 -8.14
C ARG A 277 -12.23 25.80 -8.11
N GLY A 278 -11.23 25.56 -8.95
CA GLY A 278 -10.01 26.37 -9.04
C GLY A 278 -8.92 25.99 -8.05
N ASN A 279 -9.10 24.97 -7.21
CA ASN A 279 -8.04 24.47 -6.34
C ASN A 279 -7.10 23.56 -7.13
N ASP A 280 -5.88 24.06 -7.35
CA ASP A 280 -4.80 23.28 -7.98
C ASP A 280 -3.85 22.63 -6.95
N GLU A 281 -4.01 22.94 -5.66
CA GLU A 281 -3.16 22.45 -4.57
C GLU A 281 -3.69 21.14 -4.00
N VAL A 282 -2.79 20.19 -3.80
CA VAL A 282 -3.10 18.86 -3.25
C VAL A 282 -3.52 18.94 -1.80
N PHE A 283 -2.93 19.86 -1.04
CA PHE A 283 -3.10 19.95 0.39
C PHE A 283 -2.63 21.32 0.91
N ASP A 284 -3.32 21.88 1.89
CA ASP A 284 -2.83 23.05 2.61
C ASP A 284 -1.84 22.61 3.69
N VAL A 285 -0.54 22.71 3.38
CA VAL A 285 0.54 22.34 4.32
C VAL A 285 0.56 23.15 5.60
N SER A 286 -0.10 24.32 5.64
CA SER A 286 -0.18 25.13 6.85
C SER A 286 -1.01 24.47 7.96
N GLU A 287 -1.89 23.55 7.61
CA GLU A 287 -2.68 22.74 8.54
C GLU A 287 -1.89 21.58 9.13
N ILE A 288 -0.75 21.19 8.53
CA ILE A 288 0.10 20.13 9.07
C ILE A 288 1.10 20.76 10.04
N GLN A 289 1.01 20.41 11.31
CA GLN A 289 1.98 20.87 12.30
C GLN A 289 3.38 20.34 11.97
N GLU A 290 4.35 21.24 11.84
CA GLU A 290 5.76 20.84 11.73
C GLU A 290 6.22 20.23 13.05
N ALA A 291 6.56 18.95 13.01
CA ALA A 291 6.85 18.15 14.19
C ALA A 291 8.12 18.56 14.97
N THR A 292 9.02 19.41 14.42
CA THR A 292 10.24 19.86 15.13
C THR A 292 10.90 21.06 14.46
N SER A 293 11.56 21.90 15.27
CA SER A 293 12.40 23.03 14.84
C SER A 293 13.81 22.63 14.38
N THR A 294 14.17 21.34 14.39
CA THR A 294 15.48 20.86 13.97
C THR A 294 15.54 20.63 12.47
N PRO A 295 16.64 21.03 11.79
CA PRO A 295 16.81 20.73 10.37
C PRO A 295 16.73 19.22 10.13
N LYS A 296 15.77 18.78 9.35
CA LYS A 296 15.60 17.37 8.97
C LYS A 296 16.47 17.06 7.76
N ARG A 297 17.11 15.89 7.76
CA ARG A 297 17.77 15.33 6.58
C ARG A 297 16.74 14.55 5.77
N GLU A 298 16.43 15.06 4.60
CA GLU A 298 15.37 14.58 3.73
C GLU A 298 15.93 14.29 2.34
N ALA A 299 15.45 13.20 1.72
CA ALA A 299 15.90 12.83 0.38
C ALA A 299 14.78 12.22 -0.45
N TYR A 300 14.83 12.43 -1.75
CA TYR A 300 14.14 11.57 -2.71
C TYR A 300 15.01 10.36 -3.01
N ALA A 301 14.37 9.20 -3.12
CA ALA A 301 15.10 7.98 -3.42
C ALA A 301 14.41 7.15 -4.51
N THR A 302 15.22 6.47 -5.31
CA THR A 302 14.75 5.41 -6.22
C THR A 302 15.66 4.20 -6.15
N VAL A 303 15.23 3.05 -6.73
CA VAL A 303 15.96 1.79 -6.66
C VAL A 303 16.09 1.20 -8.06
N LEU A 304 17.32 0.95 -8.50
CA LEU A 304 17.60 0.19 -9.71
C LEU A 304 18.26 -1.13 -9.35
N HIS A 305 17.60 -2.23 -9.70
CA HIS A 305 18.12 -3.58 -9.49
C HIS A 305 17.95 -4.43 -10.77
N SER A 306 18.84 -5.34 -10.99
CA SER A 306 18.73 -6.42 -12.00
C SER A 306 18.84 -6.04 -13.47
N SER A 307 18.59 -4.80 -13.90
CA SER A 307 18.57 -4.43 -15.31
C SER A 307 18.88 -2.96 -15.54
N GLU A 308 19.57 -2.68 -16.66
CA GLU A 308 19.80 -1.31 -17.14
C GLU A 308 18.60 -0.69 -17.86
N SER A 309 17.54 -1.48 -18.07
CA SER A 309 16.36 -1.05 -18.83
C SER A 309 15.62 0.14 -18.23
N TYR A 310 15.80 0.39 -16.91
CA TYR A 310 15.21 1.54 -16.20
C TYR A 310 16.17 2.72 -16.00
N VAL A 311 17.41 2.65 -16.52
CA VAL A 311 18.39 3.76 -16.40
C VAL A 311 17.86 5.04 -17.05
N CYS A 312 17.27 4.93 -18.24
CA CYS A 312 16.64 6.07 -18.92
C CYS A 312 15.53 6.69 -18.04
N GLY A 313 14.64 5.87 -17.47
CA GLY A 313 13.59 6.35 -16.56
C GLY A 313 14.16 7.06 -15.33
N ALA A 314 15.17 6.46 -14.68
CA ALA A 314 15.81 7.08 -13.51
C ALA A 314 16.50 8.41 -13.84
N ILE A 315 17.12 8.55 -15.01
CA ILE A 315 17.67 9.83 -15.48
C ILE A 315 16.57 10.88 -15.64
N THR A 316 15.48 10.50 -16.32
CA THR A 316 14.33 11.38 -16.54
C THR A 316 13.70 11.79 -15.21
N LEU A 317 13.57 10.86 -14.26
CA LEU A 317 13.07 11.13 -12.92
C LEU A 317 13.92 12.17 -12.19
N ALA A 318 15.26 12.00 -12.15
CA ALA A 318 16.15 12.98 -11.52
C ALA A 318 15.99 14.37 -12.12
N GLN A 319 16.02 14.46 -13.45
CA GLN A 319 15.91 15.73 -14.16
C GLN A 319 14.53 16.37 -13.96
N SER A 320 13.47 15.57 -13.84
CA SER A 320 12.13 16.07 -13.55
C SER A 320 12.01 16.61 -12.14
N LEU A 321 12.59 15.96 -11.15
CA LEU A 321 12.66 16.46 -9.77
C LEU A 321 13.43 17.77 -9.69
N LEU A 322 14.64 17.83 -10.24
CA LEU A 322 15.47 19.04 -10.25
C LEU A 322 14.76 20.22 -10.93
N LYS A 323 14.02 19.97 -12.01
CA LYS A 323 13.26 21.00 -12.72
C LYS A 323 12.14 21.60 -11.86
N THR A 324 11.62 20.90 -10.86
CA THR A 324 10.62 21.44 -9.92
C THR A 324 11.21 22.38 -8.87
N GLY A 325 12.53 22.53 -8.82
CA GLY A 325 13.22 23.44 -7.90
C GLY A 325 13.45 22.87 -6.50
N THR A 326 13.37 21.53 -6.33
CA THR A 326 13.72 20.91 -5.03
C THR A 326 15.21 21.08 -4.71
N ASN A 327 15.50 21.28 -3.43
CA ASN A 327 16.86 21.30 -2.89
C ASN A 327 17.19 20.04 -2.07
N ARG A 328 16.32 19.03 -2.11
CA ARG A 328 16.52 17.76 -1.39
C ARG A 328 17.55 16.89 -2.10
N ASP A 329 18.24 16.06 -1.33
CA ASP A 329 19.15 15.06 -1.90
C ASP A 329 18.39 14.08 -2.81
N LEU A 330 19.00 13.74 -3.94
CA LEU A 330 18.53 12.68 -4.83
C LEU A 330 19.41 11.45 -4.64
N VAL A 331 18.90 10.38 -4.09
CA VAL A 331 19.65 9.15 -3.77
C VAL A 331 19.18 7.98 -4.59
N LEU A 332 20.08 7.34 -5.30
CA LEU A 332 19.78 6.14 -6.08
C LEU A 332 20.46 4.92 -5.49
N LEU A 333 19.63 3.96 -5.04
CA LEU A 333 20.08 2.65 -4.59
C LEU A 333 20.23 1.73 -5.80
N LEU A 334 21.43 1.21 -6.04
CA LEU A 334 21.68 0.38 -7.20
C LEU A 334 22.59 -0.81 -6.87
N ASP A 335 22.44 -1.87 -7.61
CA ASP A 335 23.36 -2.99 -7.52
C ASP A 335 24.48 -2.90 -8.58
N ARG A 336 25.44 -3.82 -8.50
CA ARG A 336 26.61 -3.81 -9.37
C ARG A 336 26.33 -4.26 -10.81
N SER A 337 25.11 -4.71 -11.13
CA SER A 337 24.75 -5.07 -12.51
C SER A 337 24.65 -3.85 -13.43
N ILE A 338 24.47 -2.64 -12.87
CA ILE A 338 24.49 -1.40 -13.63
C ILE A 338 25.95 -1.07 -14.00
N THR A 339 26.24 -0.97 -15.29
CA THR A 339 27.60 -0.74 -15.83
C THR A 339 28.15 0.65 -15.49
N GLU A 340 29.48 0.81 -15.52
CA GLU A 340 30.11 2.09 -15.18
C GLU A 340 29.64 3.25 -16.05
N PRO A 341 29.54 3.14 -17.39
CA PRO A 341 29.03 4.24 -18.21
C PRO A 341 27.62 4.70 -17.81
N LYS A 342 26.75 3.75 -17.46
CA LYS A 342 25.39 4.05 -16.99
C LYS A 342 25.40 4.70 -15.60
N ARG A 343 26.31 4.30 -14.72
CA ARG A 343 26.49 4.93 -13.40
C ARG A 343 26.95 6.38 -13.53
N GLU A 344 27.90 6.66 -14.42
CA GLU A 344 28.35 8.04 -14.67
C GLU A 344 27.22 8.92 -15.24
N ALA A 345 26.38 8.38 -16.13
CA ALA A 345 25.21 9.08 -16.62
C ALA A 345 24.18 9.38 -15.51
N LEU A 346 23.96 8.41 -14.60
CA LEU A 346 23.09 8.61 -13.44
C LEU A 346 23.62 9.68 -12.48
N LYS A 347 24.93 9.72 -12.23
CA LYS A 347 25.57 10.82 -11.46
C LYS A 347 25.39 12.17 -12.17
N ALA A 348 25.65 12.22 -13.48
CA ALA A 348 25.48 13.43 -14.28
C ALA A 348 24.02 13.93 -14.29
N ALA A 349 23.03 13.01 -14.15
CA ALA A 349 21.63 13.36 -14.00
C ALA A 349 21.26 13.95 -12.64
N GLY A 350 22.16 13.88 -11.63
CA GLY A 350 21.97 14.44 -10.30
C GLY A 350 21.86 13.42 -9.17
N TRP A 351 21.93 12.12 -9.43
CA TRP A 351 21.83 11.09 -8.41
C TRP A 351 23.11 10.94 -7.59
N GLN A 352 22.95 10.86 -6.26
CA GLN A 352 23.95 10.31 -5.34
C GLN A 352 23.82 8.78 -5.33
N LEU A 353 24.82 8.07 -5.84
CA LEU A 353 24.74 6.61 -5.99
C LEU A 353 25.12 5.88 -4.69
N ARG A 354 24.28 4.93 -4.27
CA ARG A 354 24.54 4.03 -3.13
C ARG A 354 24.41 2.58 -3.57
N PHE A 355 25.50 1.81 -3.41
CA PHE A 355 25.48 0.40 -3.76
C PHE A 355 24.76 -0.44 -2.72
N ILE A 356 23.87 -1.30 -3.19
CA ILE A 356 23.13 -2.25 -2.39
C ILE A 356 23.37 -3.68 -2.83
N LYS A 357 23.19 -4.62 -1.91
CA LYS A 357 23.01 -6.03 -2.23
C LYS A 357 21.52 -6.27 -2.48
N ARG A 358 21.17 -6.80 -3.66
CA ARG A 358 19.80 -7.14 -4.02
C ARG A 358 19.15 -8.06 -3.00
N ILE A 359 17.85 -7.92 -2.83
CA ILE A 359 17.03 -8.80 -1.98
C ILE A 359 16.06 -9.53 -2.89
N ARG A 360 16.26 -10.86 -2.96
CA ARG A 360 15.40 -11.73 -3.74
C ARG A 360 14.05 -11.93 -3.05
N ASN A 361 12.97 -11.83 -3.81
CA ASN A 361 11.67 -12.34 -3.41
C ASN A 361 11.75 -13.88 -3.41
N PRO A 362 11.56 -14.57 -2.27
CA PRO A 362 11.74 -16.01 -2.17
C PRO A 362 10.71 -16.81 -3.00
N ARG A 363 9.59 -16.17 -3.39
CA ARG A 363 8.49 -16.79 -4.14
C ARG A 363 8.47 -16.42 -5.63
N ALA A 364 9.31 -15.48 -6.05
CA ALA A 364 9.40 -15.11 -7.46
C ALA A 364 10.17 -16.18 -8.25
N GLU A 365 9.75 -16.41 -9.48
CA GLU A 365 10.49 -17.23 -10.44
C GLU A 365 11.83 -16.60 -10.75
N LYS A 366 12.80 -17.43 -11.12
CA LYS A 366 14.10 -16.94 -11.54
C LYS A 366 13.97 -16.16 -12.85
N ASP A 367 14.69 -15.05 -12.92
CA ASP A 367 14.72 -14.13 -14.07
C ASP A 367 13.36 -13.43 -14.37
N SER A 368 12.39 -13.53 -13.46
CA SER A 368 11.14 -12.76 -13.54
C SER A 368 11.37 -11.30 -13.15
N TYR A 369 10.52 -10.40 -13.66
CA TYR A 369 10.61 -8.94 -13.39
C TYR A 369 10.55 -8.59 -11.89
N ASN A 370 9.87 -9.41 -11.08
CA ASN A 370 9.67 -9.19 -9.65
C ASN A 370 10.69 -9.95 -8.76
N GLU A 371 11.67 -10.66 -9.35
CA GLU A 371 12.62 -11.48 -8.59
C GLU A 371 13.37 -10.68 -7.51
N TYR A 372 13.71 -9.42 -7.80
CA TYR A 372 14.48 -8.58 -6.89
C TYR A 372 13.74 -7.32 -6.41
N ASN A 373 12.43 -7.24 -6.60
CA ASN A 373 11.64 -6.08 -6.17
C ASN A 373 11.74 -5.80 -4.66
N TYR A 374 12.00 -6.85 -3.84
CA TYR A 374 12.24 -6.68 -2.40
C TYR A 374 13.51 -5.87 -2.09
N SER A 375 14.35 -5.57 -3.09
CA SER A 375 15.46 -4.63 -2.93
C SER A 375 15.00 -3.24 -2.49
N LYS A 376 13.73 -2.89 -2.72
CA LYS A 376 13.06 -1.69 -2.21
C LYS A 376 13.09 -1.61 -0.68
N PHE A 377 13.17 -2.72 0.04
CA PHE A 377 13.30 -2.72 1.51
C PHE A 377 14.59 -2.03 1.99
N ARG A 378 15.61 -1.89 1.12
CA ARG A 378 16.85 -1.15 1.44
C ARG A 378 16.61 0.32 1.76
N LEU A 379 15.48 0.89 1.36
CA LEU A 379 15.09 2.26 1.69
C LEU A 379 15.03 2.47 3.21
N TRP A 380 14.55 1.46 3.97
CA TRP A 380 14.53 1.53 5.44
C TRP A 380 15.92 1.50 6.08
N GLN A 381 16.99 1.19 5.34
CA GLN A 381 18.37 1.27 5.83
C GLN A 381 19.05 2.63 5.60
N MET A 382 18.36 3.59 4.98
CA MET A 382 18.89 4.95 4.77
C MET A 382 18.81 5.80 6.05
N THR A 383 19.26 5.26 7.18
CA THR A 383 19.11 5.86 8.53
C THR A 383 19.92 7.13 8.76
N ASP A 384 20.68 7.56 7.80
CA ASP A 384 21.31 8.88 7.74
C ASP A 384 20.33 9.99 7.28
N TYR A 385 19.12 9.60 6.84
CA TYR A 385 18.01 10.51 6.59
C TYR A 385 16.89 10.28 7.61
N ASP A 386 16.21 11.36 7.99
CA ASP A 386 15.04 11.31 8.87
C ASP A 386 13.80 10.88 8.10
N LYS A 387 13.69 11.33 6.84
CA LYS A 387 12.58 10.99 5.94
C LYS A 387 13.04 10.83 4.50
N VAL A 388 12.46 9.86 3.82
CA VAL A 388 12.73 9.56 2.41
C VAL A 388 11.41 9.48 1.66
N ILE A 389 11.31 10.20 0.54
CA ILE A 389 10.24 9.99 -0.42
C ILE A 389 10.76 9.06 -1.50
N PHE A 390 10.26 7.85 -1.51
CA PHE A 390 10.55 6.89 -2.58
C PHE A 390 9.71 7.22 -3.80
N ILE A 391 10.32 7.15 -5.00
CA ILE A 391 9.66 7.31 -6.29
C ILE A 391 10.18 6.25 -7.26
N ASP A 392 9.26 5.51 -7.91
CA ASP A 392 9.62 4.54 -8.93
C ASP A 392 10.25 5.21 -10.17
N ALA A 393 11.22 4.54 -10.79
CA ALA A 393 11.99 5.10 -11.91
C ALA A 393 11.19 5.32 -13.21
N ASP A 394 9.93 4.88 -13.25
CA ASP A 394 8.98 5.07 -14.36
C ASP A 394 7.93 6.16 -14.07
N ILE A 395 8.28 7.07 -13.17
CA ILE A 395 7.46 8.24 -12.86
C ILE A 395 8.11 9.50 -13.41
N LEU A 396 7.30 10.34 -14.06
CA LEU A 396 7.67 11.69 -14.49
C LEU A 396 7.05 12.71 -13.52
N VAL A 397 7.89 13.45 -12.80
CA VAL A 397 7.45 14.49 -11.86
C VAL A 397 7.23 15.81 -12.62
N LEU A 398 6.10 16.47 -12.38
CA LEU A 398 5.68 17.69 -13.07
C LEU A 398 5.54 18.90 -12.15
N LYS A 399 5.26 18.68 -10.86
CA LYS A 399 5.17 19.71 -9.81
C LYS A 399 6.05 19.32 -8.62
N ASN A 400 6.44 20.29 -7.81
CA ASN A 400 7.26 20.04 -6.62
C ASN A 400 6.52 19.11 -5.64
N LEU A 401 7.20 18.09 -5.14
CA LEU A 401 6.69 17.11 -4.19
C LEU A 401 7.24 17.30 -2.77
N ASP A 402 7.98 18.40 -2.48
CA ASP A 402 8.60 18.63 -1.17
C ASP A 402 7.56 18.69 -0.04
N LEU A 403 6.30 19.04 -0.36
CA LEU A 403 5.19 19.00 0.58
C LEU A 403 5.02 17.62 1.24
N LEU A 404 5.38 16.54 0.55
CA LEU A 404 5.24 15.17 1.08
C LEU A 404 6.16 14.89 2.28
N PHE A 405 7.22 15.69 2.49
CA PHE A 405 8.07 15.56 3.68
C PHE A 405 7.35 15.97 4.98
N HIS A 406 6.23 16.67 4.91
CA HIS A 406 5.41 16.99 6.06
C HIS A 406 4.51 15.81 6.51
N PHE A 407 4.31 14.80 5.65
CA PHE A 407 3.48 13.64 5.96
C PHE A 407 4.24 12.55 6.73
N PRO A 408 3.55 11.74 7.57
CA PRO A 408 4.16 10.62 8.28
C PRO A 408 4.42 9.42 7.37
N GLN A 409 5.19 8.45 7.88
CA GLN A 409 5.45 7.19 7.19
C GLN A 409 4.15 6.49 6.79
N MET A 410 4.19 5.85 5.64
CA MET A 410 3.11 5.21 4.93
C MET A 410 1.99 6.18 4.56
N THR A 411 2.40 7.25 3.92
CA THR A 411 1.53 8.12 3.14
C THR A 411 1.81 7.84 1.67
N ALA A 412 0.77 7.53 0.91
CA ALA A 412 0.86 7.11 -0.49
C ALA A 412 -0.47 7.34 -1.22
N THR A 413 -0.49 7.20 -2.53
CA THR A 413 -1.71 7.22 -3.34
C THR A 413 -2.36 5.83 -3.38
N GLY A 414 -3.68 5.75 -3.38
CA GLY A 414 -4.39 4.49 -3.54
C GLY A 414 -4.14 3.84 -4.90
N ASN A 415 -3.92 2.53 -4.89
CA ASN A 415 -3.97 1.70 -6.09
C ASN A 415 -5.43 1.30 -6.38
N ASP A 416 -6.15 1.04 -5.32
CA ASP A 416 -7.59 0.80 -5.24
C ASP A 416 -8.10 1.23 -3.85
N ILE A 417 -9.29 0.77 -3.46
CA ILE A 417 -9.91 1.10 -2.17
C ILE A 417 -9.17 0.52 -0.95
N TRP A 418 -8.41 -0.56 -1.10
CA TRP A 418 -7.83 -1.30 0.02
C TRP A 418 -6.34 -1.07 0.20
N ILE A 419 -5.64 -0.85 -0.92
CA ILE A 419 -4.19 -0.90 -0.97
C ILE A 419 -3.60 0.36 -1.60
N PHE A 420 -2.45 0.74 -1.09
CA PHE A 420 -1.68 1.83 -1.69
C PHE A 420 -0.84 1.34 -2.88
N ASN A 421 -0.58 2.26 -3.80
CA ASN A 421 0.41 2.09 -4.85
C ASN A 421 1.81 2.38 -4.30
N SER A 422 2.74 1.44 -4.48
CA SER A 422 4.11 1.56 -3.96
C SER A 422 5.04 2.43 -4.81
N GLY A 423 4.52 3.11 -5.83
CA GLY A 423 5.32 3.94 -6.73
C GLY A 423 5.77 5.27 -6.13
N ILE A 424 4.97 5.85 -5.23
CA ILE A 424 5.38 7.00 -4.39
C ILE A 424 5.00 6.69 -2.94
N MET A 425 5.97 6.72 -2.04
CA MET A 425 5.77 6.43 -0.62
C MET A 425 6.62 7.34 0.26
N VAL A 426 6.02 7.85 1.32
CA VAL A 426 6.74 8.51 2.41
C VAL A 426 7.26 7.44 3.36
N ILE A 427 8.57 7.41 3.58
CA ILE A 427 9.26 6.41 4.40
C ILE A 427 10.07 7.10 5.50
N GLU A 428 9.99 6.59 6.72
CA GLU A 428 10.91 6.92 7.81
C GLU A 428 11.91 5.77 7.97
N PRO A 429 13.18 5.96 7.57
CA PRO A 429 14.18 4.91 7.64
C PRO A 429 14.37 4.34 9.05
N SER A 430 14.47 3.00 9.15
CA SER A 430 14.57 2.27 10.40
C SER A 430 15.20 0.91 10.18
N ASN A 431 16.36 0.66 10.78
CA ASN A 431 16.99 -0.66 10.75
C ASN A 431 16.14 -1.74 11.46
N CYS A 432 15.34 -1.35 12.44
CA CYS A 432 14.39 -2.25 13.10
C CYS A 432 13.29 -2.69 12.13
N THR A 433 12.67 -1.73 11.42
CA THR A 433 11.66 -2.02 10.39
C THR A 433 12.26 -2.84 9.25
N PHE A 434 13.47 -2.52 8.79
CA PHE A 434 14.16 -3.34 7.79
C PHE A 434 14.31 -4.81 8.23
N LYS A 435 14.77 -5.05 9.46
CA LYS A 435 14.91 -6.41 10.01
C LYS A 435 13.56 -7.14 10.04
N LEU A 436 12.51 -6.44 10.42
CA LEU A 436 11.14 -6.98 10.44
C LEU A 436 10.67 -7.39 9.04
N LEU A 437 10.84 -6.52 8.04
CA LEU A 437 10.50 -6.83 6.64
C LEU A 437 11.27 -8.07 6.16
N MET A 438 12.57 -8.14 6.48
CA MET A 438 13.41 -9.28 6.11
C MET A 438 12.97 -10.59 6.76
N ASN A 439 12.53 -10.56 8.01
CA ASN A 439 12.03 -11.74 8.73
C ASN A 439 10.69 -12.22 8.10
N LYS A 440 9.80 -11.29 7.81
CA LYS A 440 8.46 -11.59 7.26
C LYS A 440 8.45 -12.00 5.79
N ARG A 441 9.54 -11.79 5.02
CA ARG A 441 9.58 -12.01 3.57
C ARG A 441 9.23 -13.44 3.10
N LYS A 442 9.35 -14.44 3.99
CA LYS A 442 8.99 -15.84 3.69
C LYS A 442 7.57 -16.19 4.13
N GLU A 443 7.03 -15.44 5.08
CA GLU A 443 5.72 -15.68 5.71
C GLU A 443 4.61 -15.03 4.89
N ILE A 444 4.79 -13.76 4.53
CA ILE A 444 3.78 -12.97 3.82
C ILE A 444 3.68 -13.42 2.36
N PHE A 445 2.44 -13.55 1.93
CA PHE A 445 2.08 -13.78 0.53
C PHE A 445 1.69 -12.45 -0.14
N SER A 446 2.45 -12.04 -1.16
CA SER A 446 2.13 -10.84 -1.94
C SER A 446 1.14 -11.19 -3.06
N TYR A 447 -0.01 -10.50 -3.13
CA TYR A 447 -1.06 -10.76 -4.11
C TYR A 447 -0.57 -10.61 -5.56
N ASN A 448 0.34 -9.67 -5.81
CA ASN A 448 0.91 -9.40 -7.14
C ASN A 448 2.32 -10.02 -7.32
N GLY A 449 2.78 -10.81 -6.35
CA GLY A 449 4.12 -11.39 -6.37
C GLY A 449 5.26 -10.37 -6.26
N GLY A 450 4.99 -9.09 -5.98
CA GLY A 450 5.95 -7.99 -5.88
C GLY A 450 6.03 -7.35 -4.50
N ASP A 451 6.72 -6.22 -4.42
CA ASP A 451 6.90 -5.42 -3.21
C ASP A 451 5.60 -4.76 -2.75
N GLN A 452 4.76 -4.27 -3.67
CA GLN A 452 3.51 -3.60 -3.36
C GLN A 452 2.58 -4.48 -2.51
N GLY A 453 2.31 -5.70 -2.96
CA GLY A 453 1.46 -6.60 -2.21
C GLY A 453 2.05 -6.98 -0.86
N PHE A 454 3.37 -7.17 -0.77
CA PHE A 454 4.04 -7.44 0.50
C PHE A 454 3.94 -6.27 1.48
N LEU A 455 4.20 -5.05 1.02
CA LEU A 455 4.18 -3.86 1.88
C LEU A 455 2.76 -3.55 2.38
N ASN A 456 1.72 -3.79 1.56
CA ASN A 456 0.33 -3.64 1.96
C ASN A 456 -0.13 -4.67 3.02
N GLU A 457 0.54 -5.82 3.14
CA GLU A 457 0.30 -6.78 4.23
C GLU A 457 1.08 -6.44 5.51
N VAL A 458 2.15 -5.65 5.42
CA VAL A 458 2.92 -5.18 6.58
C VAL A 458 2.36 -3.87 7.14
N PHE A 459 1.99 -2.95 6.27
CA PHE A 459 1.47 -1.63 6.59
C PHE A 459 0.01 -1.57 6.16
N VAL A 460 -0.87 -1.99 7.04
CA VAL A 460 -2.29 -2.15 6.73
C VAL A 460 -3.07 -0.84 6.81
N TRP A 461 -2.62 0.10 7.65
CA TRP A 461 -3.21 1.42 7.78
C TRP A 461 -2.24 2.50 7.26
N TRP A 462 -2.68 3.28 6.28
CA TRP A 462 -1.87 4.27 5.59
C TRP A 462 -2.66 5.54 5.30
N HIS A 463 -1.97 6.67 5.12
CA HIS A 463 -2.61 7.92 4.74
C HIS A 463 -2.68 8.03 3.22
N ARG A 464 -3.88 8.28 2.71
CA ARG A 464 -4.12 8.37 1.28
C ARG A 464 -3.87 9.79 0.78
N LEU A 465 -3.00 9.92 -0.19
CA LEU A 465 -2.82 11.14 -0.97
C LEU A 465 -3.82 11.15 -2.14
N PRO A 466 -4.19 12.35 -2.62
CA PRO A 466 -4.94 12.49 -3.87
C PRO A 466 -4.26 11.78 -5.04
N ARG A 467 -5.06 11.26 -5.98
CA ARG A 467 -4.56 10.52 -7.16
C ARG A 467 -3.60 11.34 -8.00
N ARG A 468 -3.80 12.66 -8.07
CA ARG A 468 -2.93 13.58 -8.84
C ARG A 468 -1.48 13.60 -8.36
N VAL A 469 -1.17 13.13 -7.15
CA VAL A 469 0.21 13.01 -6.65
C VAL A 469 0.97 11.90 -7.38
N ASN A 470 0.34 10.75 -7.60
CA ASN A 470 0.88 9.60 -8.33
C ASN A 470 -0.15 9.14 -9.36
N PHE A 471 -0.27 9.89 -10.44
CA PHE A 471 -1.35 9.73 -11.41
C PHE A 471 -1.05 8.57 -12.35
N LEU A 472 -1.79 7.46 -12.17
CA LEU A 472 -1.54 6.21 -12.90
C LEU A 472 -1.99 6.32 -14.35
N LYS A 473 -1.13 5.92 -15.28
CA LYS A 473 -1.46 5.77 -16.69
C LYS A 473 -2.17 4.42 -16.92
N ASN A 474 -3.46 4.38 -16.57
CA ASN A 474 -4.34 3.22 -16.75
C ASN A 474 -5.76 3.66 -17.15
N PHE A 475 -6.51 2.77 -17.82
CA PHE A 475 -7.85 3.04 -18.37
C PHE A 475 -8.71 1.79 -18.20
N TRP A 476 -9.08 1.50 -16.95
CA TRP A 476 -9.78 0.26 -16.60
C TRP A 476 -11.24 0.25 -17.02
N ALA A 477 -11.89 1.40 -16.99
CA ALA A 477 -13.34 1.49 -17.23
C ALA A 477 -13.72 1.38 -18.71
N ASN A 478 -12.77 1.36 -19.64
CA ASN A 478 -13.02 1.42 -21.09
C ASN A 478 -14.04 2.52 -21.47
N SER A 479 -14.02 3.62 -20.75
CA SER A 479 -14.91 4.75 -20.85
C SER A 479 -14.28 5.86 -21.69
N THR A 480 -15.03 6.39 -22.66
CA THR A 480 -14.59 7.56 -23.43
C THR A 480 -14.46 8.81 -22.55
N VAL A 481 -15.28 8.92 -21.50
CA VAL A 481 -15.25 10.02 -20.53
C VAL A 481 -13.95 9.95 -19.72
N GLU A 482 -13.61 8.81 -19.12
CA GLU A 482 -12.36 8.60 -18.39
C GLU A 482 -11.14 8.91 -19.27
N THR A 483 -11.13 8.37 -20.49
CA THR A 483 -10.05 8.59 -21.46
C THR A 483 -9.90 10.07 -21.81
N GLY A 484 -11.01 10.79 -22.00
CA GLY A 484 -11.02 12.23 -22.29
C GLY A 484 -10.46 13.04 -21.13
N LEU A 485 -10.97 12.83 -19.91
CA LEU A 485 -10.52 13.53 -18.70
C LEU A 485 -9.03 13.29 -18.40
N LYS A 486 -8.60 12.02 -18.40
CA LYS A 486 -7.18 11.67 -18.18
C LYS A 486 -6.27 12.26 -19.26
N SER A 487 -6.70 12.27 -20.52
CA SER A 487 -5.93 12.88 -21.61
C SER A 487 -5.76 14.39 -21.41
N GLN A 488 -6.80 15.09 -20.93
CA GLN A 488 -6.70 16.51 -20.57
C GLN A 488 -5.69 16.74 -19.43
N LEU A 489 -5.71 15.90 -18.38
CA LEU A 489 -4.79 16.00 -17.27
C LEU A 489 -3.34 15.71 -17.68
N PHE A 490 -3.10 14.71 -18.54
CA PHE A 490 -1.77 14.40 -19.06
C PHE A 490 -1.18 15.54 -19.91
N SER A 491 -2.02 16.27 -20.65
CA SER A 491 -1.57 17.35 -21.53
C SER A 491 -1.62 18.73 -20.91
N ALA A 492 -2.19 18.89 -19.71
CA ALA A 492 -2.41 20.19 -19.09
C ALA A 492 -1.13 21.04 -18.98
N GLU A 493 -1.23 22.33 -19.37
CA GLU A 493 -0.20 23.34 -19.21
C GLU A 493 -0.83 24.62 -18.64
N PRO A 494 -0.50 25.03 -17.41
CA PRO A 494 0.45 24.39 -16.48
C PRO A 494 -0.05 23.00 -16.04
N PRO A 495 0.88 22.14 -15.52
CA PRO A 495 0.50 20.79 -15.06
C PRO A 495 -0.55 20.81 -13.94
N LYS A 496 -1.61 20.00 -14.09
CA LYS A 496 -2.63 19.79 -13.04
C LYS A 496 -2.38 18.56 -12.18
N VAL A 497 -1.51 17.64 -12.62
CA VAL A 497 -1.05 16.50 -11.86
C VAL A 497 0.38 16.73 -11.37
N TYR A 498 0.72 16.18 -10.20
CA TYR A 498 2.07 16.30 -9.63
C TYR A 498 3.05 15.35 -10.30
N SER A 499 2.58 14.16 -10.66
CA SER A 499 3.39 13.20 -11.40
C SER A 499 2.53 12.30 -12.28
N ILE A 500 3.17 11.65 -13.26
CA ILE A 500 2.56 10.61 -14.09
C ILE A 500 3.35 9.32 -13.92
N HIS A 501 2.68 8.24 -13.53
CA HIS A 501 3.24 6.91 -13.38
C HIS A 501 2.95 6.07 -14.62
N TYR A 502 3.96 5.74 -15.37
CA TYR A 502 3.86 5.06 -16.66
C TYR A 502 3.74 3.54 -16.48
N LEU A 503 2.52 3.06 -16.21
CA LEU A 503 2.22 1.63 -16.15
C LEU A 503 2.28 0.99 -17.56
N GLY A 504 2.43 -0.32 -17.61
CA GLY A 504 2.65 -1.07 -18.84
C GLY A 504 4.05 -0.89 -19.41
N LEU A 505 4.19 -0.97 -20.74
CA LEU A 505 5.44 -0.69 -21.43
C LEU A 505 5.81 0.78 -21.30
N LYS A 506 7.10 1.02 -21.06
CA LYS A 506 7.61 2.35 -20.72
C LYS A 506 7.87 3.19 -21.98
N PRO A 507 7.74 4.53 -21.93
CA PRO A 507 7.92 5.41 -23.08
C PRO A 507 9.24 5.17 -23.82
N TRP A 508 10.34 4.97 -23.11
CA TRP A 508 11.65 4.73 -23.71
C TRP A 508 11.81 3.34 -24.34
N HIS A 509 10.90 2.41 -24.03
CA HIS A 509 10.81 1.09 -24.65
C HIS A 509 9.90 1.05 -25.88
N CYS A 510 9.17 2.14 -26.16
CA CYS A 510 8.31 2.28 -27.33
C CYS A 510 9.00 3.13 -28.42
N TYR A 511 8.53 3.06 -29.66
CA TYR A 511 8.81 4.10 -30.62
C TYR A 511 8.24 5.44 -30.15
N ARG A 512 8.88 6.54 -30.55
CA ARG A 512 8.42 7.89 -30.16
C ARG A 512 7.06 8.26 -30.75
N ASP A 513 6.75 7.65 -31.88
CA ASP A 513 5.63 8.00 -32.72
C ASP A 513 4.25 7.70 -32.07
N TYR A 514 4.18 6.69 -31.20
CA TYR A 514 2.97 6.33 -30.45
C TYR A 514 3.29 5.41 -29.26
N ASP A 515 2.31 5.22 -28.36
CA ASP A 515 2.43 4.32 -27.22
C ASP A 515 2.29 2.86 -27.65
N CYS A 516 3.36 2.08 -27.59
CA CYS A 516 3.38 0.69 -28.04
C CYS A 516 2.53 -0.27 -27.19
N ASN A 517 1.97 0.19 -26.07
CA ASN A 517 0.95 -0.57 -25.33
C ASN A 517 -0.31 -0.84 -26.22
N TRP A 518 -0.56 -0.07 -27.26
CA TRP A 518 -1.64 -0.33 -28.22
C TRP A 518 -1.47 -1.64 -28.99
N ASP A 519 -0.24 -2.09 -29.19
CA ASP A 519 0.05 -3.27 -30.02
C ASP A 519 -0.10 -4.59 -29.27
N ILE A 520 -0.30 -4.58 -27.92
CA ILE A 520 -0.35 -5.78 -27.10
C ILE A 520 -1.68 -5.83 -26.36
N GLY A 521 -2.47 -6.89 -26.60
CA GLY A 521 -3.86 -6.98 -26.17
C GLY A 521 -4.11 -6.70 -24.68
N ASP A 522 -3.34 -7.30 -23.78
CA ASP A 522 -3.46 -7.11 -22.32
C ASP A 522 -2.81 -5.82 -21.80
N GLN A 523 -1.97 -5.14 -22.60
CA GLN A 523 -1.36 -3.86 -22.24
C GLN A 523 -2.18 -2.63 -22.67
N ARG A 524 -3.21 -2.80 -23.46
CA ARG A 524 -4.03 -1.71 -24.01
C ARG A 524 -4.69 -0.84 -22.94
N VAL A 525 -4.96 -1.41 -21.78
CA VAL A 525 -5.44 -0.69 -20.59
C VAL A 525 -4.45 0.36 -20.07
N TYR A 526 -3.23 0.34 -20.54
CA TYR A 526 -2.18 1.32 -20.20
C TYR A 526 -1.83 2.24 -21.37
N ALA A 527 -2.50 2.13 -22.52
CA ALA A 527 -2.11 2.84 -23.72
C ALA A 527 -2.60 4.30 -23.73
N SER A 528 -1.70 5.26 -23.94
CA SER A 528 -2.03 6.69 -24.10
C SER A 528 -0.96 7.42 -24.88
N ASN A 529 -1.28 7.82 -26.13
CA ASN A 529 -0.40 8.63 -26.93
C ASN A 529 -0.15 10.02 -26.33
N VAL A 530 -1.13 10.58 -25.61
CA VAL A 530 -0.99 11.89 -24.95
C VAL A 530 0.04 11.83 -23.83
N ALA A 531 -0.03 10.80 -22.96
CA ALA A 531 0.97 10.58 -21.91
C ALA A 531 2.35 10.27 -22.52
N GLN A 532 2.41 9.47 -23.59
CA GLN A 532 3.65 9.17 -24.34
C GLN A 532 4.30 10.46 -24.84
N LEU A 533 3.57 11.33 -25.52
CA LEU A 533 4.07 12.60 -26.00
C LEU A 533 4.52 13.53 -24.87
N ARG A 534 3.82 13.53 -23.72
CA ARG A 534 4.22 14.30 -22.53
C ARG A 534 5.60 13.90 -22.04
N TRP A 535 5.88 12.59 -21.98
CA TRP A 535 7.18 12.07 -21.56
C TRP A 535 8.29 12.48 -22.54
N TRP A 536 8.07 12.31 -23.85
CA TRP A 536 9.05 12.68 -24.87
C TRP A 536 9.30 14.17 -24.93
N LYS A 537 8.28 14.99 -24.75
CA LYS A 537 8.45 16.46 -24.64
C LYS A 537 9.40 16.83 -23.49
N PHE A 538 9.29 16.12 -22.36
CA PHE A 538 10.21 16.34 -21.25
C PHE A 538 11.63 15.86 -21.57
N HIS A 539 11.75 14.63 -22.10
CA HIS A 539 13.02 14.03 -22.49
C HIS A 539 13.80 14.92 -23.46
N ASP A 540 13.16 15.46 -24.48
CA ASP A 540 13.81 16.31 -25.50
C ASP A 540 14.29 17.66 -24.96
N ALA A 541 13.83 18.05 -23.78
CA ALA A 541 14.29 19.26 -23.10
C ALA A 541 15.48 19.02 -22.15
N MET A 542 15.94 17.75 -21.98
CA MET A 542 17.14 17.43 -21.19
C MET A 542 18.41 17.69 -21.98
N ASP A 543 19.56 17.65 -21.28
CA ASP A 543 20.89 17.65 -21.91
C ASP A 543 21.04 16.48 -22.89
N GLU A 544 21.65 16.72 -24.06
CA GLU A 544 21.80 15.74 -25.13
C GLU A 544 22.53 14.46 -24.68
N LYS A 545 23.56 14.59 -23.81
CA LYS A 545 24.29 13.44 -23.28
C LYS A 545 23.42 12.53 -22.41
N LEU A 546 22.44 13.11 -21.72
CA LEU A 546 21.46 12.36 -20.94
C LEU A 546 20.41 11.71 -21.83
N GLN A 547 19.94 12.40 -22.89
CA GLN A 547 19.01 11.85 -23.87
C GLN A 547 19.58 10.59 -24.54
N GLN A 548 20.88 10.56 -24.83
CA GLN A 548 21.57 9.40 -25.43
C GLN A 548 21.48 8.12 -24.59
N GLN A 549 21.13 8.20 -23.31
CA GLN A 549 20.91 7.02 -22.45
C GLN A 549 19.57 6.32 -22.72
N CYS A 550 18.68 6.92 -23.51
CA CYS A 550 17.33 6.44 -23.83
C CYS A 550 17.23 5.81 -25.23
N ARG A 551 18.33 5.32 -25.78
CA ARG A 551 18.38 4.63 -27.08
C ARG A 551 17.66 3.29 -27.02
N LEU A 552 17.20 2.82 -28.18
CA LEU A 552 16.68 1.46 -28.32
C LEU A 552 17.82 0.44 -28.47
N THR A 553 17.66 -0.74 -27.88
CA THR A 553 18.51 -1.88 -28.19
C THR A 553 18.01 -2.58 -29.46
N LYS A 554 18.92 -3.30 -30.16
CA LYS A 554 18.54 -4.13 -31.33
C LYS A 554 17.44 -5.13 -30.97
N GLN A 555 17.55 -5.76 -29.79
CA GLN A 555 16.54 -6.70 -29.32
C GLN A 555 15.17 -5.99 -29.15
N ARG A 556 15.13 -4.84 -28.45
CA ARG A 556 13.85 -4.14 -28.23
C ARG A 556 13.20 -3.67 -29.52
N LYS A 557 14.02 -3.22 -30.50
CA LYS A 557 13.49 -2.88 -31.83
C LYS A 557 12.82 -4.10 -32.49
N ASN A 558 13.47 -5.26 -32.45
CA ASN A 558 12.90 -6.49 -33.01
C ASN A 558 11.60 -6.88 -32.33
N ASP A 559 11.53 -6.74 -30.99
CA ASP A 559 10.31 -7.00 -30.23
C ASP A 559 9.17 -6.06 -30.64
N LEU A 560 9.46 -4.75 -30.78
CA LEU A 560 8.47 -3.76 -31.24
C LEU A 560 7.96 -4.08 -32.66
N ASP A 561 8.85 -4.42 -33.59
CA ASP A 561 8.48 -4.79 -34.95
C ASP A 561 7.63 -6.08 -34.98
N TRP A 562 7.91 -7.00 -34.05
CA TRP A 562 7.11 -8.22 -33.88
C TRP A 562 5.73 -7.91 -33.31
N ASP A 563 5.64 -7.11 -32.23
CA ASP A 563 4.39 -6.72 -31.61
C ASP A 563 3.45 -6.04 -32.62
N ARG A 564 3.99 -5.12 -33.44
CA ARG A 564 3.26 -4.47 -34.54
C ARG A 564 2.70 -5.47 -35.58
N LYS A 565 3.49 -6.47 -35.95
CA LYS A 565 3.06 -7.54 -36.87
C LYS A 565 1.94 -8.37 -36.26
N MET A 566 2.02 -8.66 -34.97
CA MET A 566 0.97 -9.40 -34.26
C MET A 566 -0.31 -8.58 -34.15
N ALA A 567 -0.22 -7.28 -33.81
CA ALA A 567 -1.37 -6.36 -33.79
C ALA A 567 -2.07 -6.28 -35.14
N ALA A 568 -1.32 -6.24 -36.25
CA ALA A 568 -1.84 -6.30 -37.60
C ALA A 568 -2.59 -7.61 -37.90
N LYS A 569 -2.04 -8.75 -37.44
CA LYS A 569 -2.65 -10.07 -37.60
C LYS A 569 -3.94 -10.21 -36.78
N GLU A 570 -3.96 -9.68 -35.58
CA GLU A 570 -5.16 -9.64 -34.71
C GLU A 570 -6.21 -8.66 -35.19
N GLY A 571 -5.84 -7.70 -36.05
CA GLY A 571 -6.74 -6.75 -36.68
C GLY A 571 -7.32 -5.72 -35.71
N PHE A 572 -6.48 -5.19 -34.80
CA PHE A 572 -6.90 -4.17 -33.84
C PHE A 572 -7.45 -2.93 -34.56
N GLN A 573 -8.65 -2.49 -34.19
CA GLN A 573 -9.41 -1.48 -34.92
C GLN A 573 -8.81 -0.07 -34.85
N ASP A 574 -8.00 0.22 -33.82
CA ASP A 574 -7.35 1.52 -33.67
C ASP A 574 -6.17 1.72 -34.67
N GLU A 575 -5.72 0.64 -35.30
CA GLU A 575 -4.76 0.65 -36.39
C GLU A 575 -3.41 1.33 -36.09
N HIS A 576 -3.00 1.44 -34.82
CA HIS A 576 -1.74 2.07 -34.42
C HIS A 576 -0.52 1.40 -35.10
N TRP A 577 -0.60 0.11 -35.35
CA TRP A 577 0.42 -0.65 -36.09
C TRP A 577 0.65 -0.16 -37.54
N LYS A 578 -0.29 0.64 -38.12
CA LYS A 578 -0.13 1.25 -39.47
C LYS A 578 0.68 2.55 -39.43
N ILE A 579 0.88 3.16 -38.25
CA ILE A 579 1.62 4.43 -38.13
C ILE A 579 3.03 4.26 -38.72
N ASN A 580 3.41 5.17 -39.62
CA ASN A 580 4.78 5.19 -40.12
C ASN A 580 5.75 5.61 -39.02
N ILE A 581 6.78 4.79 -38.78
CA ILE A 581 7.76 5.07 -37.74
C ILE A 581 8.81 6.04 -38.25
N THR A 582 8.92 7.16 -37.55
CA THR A 582 9.89 8.23 -37.82
C THR A 582 10.96 8.37 -36.73
N ASP A 583 10.87 7.57 -35.66
CA ASP A 583 11.78 7.59 -34.53
C ASP A 583 13.25 7.45 -34.98
N PRO A 584 14.11 8.48 -34.79
CA PRO A 584 15.50 8.44 -35.22
C PRO A 584 16.33 7.35 -34.52
N ARG A 585 15.90 6.91 -33.31
CA ARG A 585 16.60 5.88 -32.52
C ARG A 585 16.63 4.51 -33.20
N GLN A 586 15.73 4.26 -34.20
CA GLN A 586 15.78 3.02 -35.00
C GLN A 586 17.04 2.88 -35.84
N ASN A 587 17.74 3.98 -36.13
CA ASN A 587 18.97 4.03 -36.93
C ASN A 587 20.25 4.07 -36.07
N ASP A 588 20.08 4.33 -34.75
CA ASP A 588 21.18 4.47 -33.80
C ASP A 588 20.93 3.54 -32.59
N LEU A 589 21.03 2.23 -32.88
CA LEU A 589 20.72 1.19 -31.89
C LEU A 589 21.95 0.89 -31.01
N MET A 590 21.66 0.59 -29.72
CA MET A 590 22.64 -0.02 -28.84
C MET A 590 22.73 -1.54 -29.09
N ASP A 591 23.93 -2.11 -28.90
CA ASP A 591 24.13 -3.56 -28.95
C ASP A 591 23.52 -4.28 -27.73
#